data_ff88f2a61740c669b49176e6e01290df
#
_entry.id   ff88f2a61740c669b49176e6e01290df
#
_cell.length_a   1.000
_cell.length_b   1.000
_cell.length_c   1.000
_cell.angle_alpha   90.00
_cell.angle_beta   90.00
_cell.angle_gamma   90.00
#
_symmetry.space_group_name_H-M   'P 1'
#
loop_
_entity.id
_entity.type
_entity.pdbx_description
1 polymer ?
#
loop_
_entity_poly.entity_id
_entity_poly.type
_entity_poly.pdbx_seq_one_letter_code
_entity_poly.pdbx_strand_id
1 'polypeptide(L)'
;GVVIRSKSQVRYFIGDDNDFASSSDGVGFIGGLTDSSGAISWEFGELLGIRASCCTSDYVGTTELILHGDYDGRVYAQESGTSFDGDDIIAVYSTPYLDFGETEQRKIIRKINTFIRAEGPLEMLLSVTYDWGDSNTAAPNTYTQSSSGAPTIFSGRGINYGATNVIYGGSTKPIITSSVQGSGFATQATFVTVGTNSGYTIQGIVFEFSAGGRR
;
A
#
# COMPACT_ATOMS: atom_id res chain seq x y z
N GLY A 1 -15.23 -12.89 9.82
CA GLY A 1 -14.72 -11.52 9.77
C GLY A 1 -14.48 -10.94 11.16
N VAL A 2 -13.71 -9.88 11.22
CA VAL A 2 -13.35 -9.18 12.46
C VAL A 2 -13.52 -7.67 12.31
N VAL A 3 -14.00 -7.02 13.36
CA VAL A 3 -14.13 -5.55 13.43
C VAL A 3 -12.94 -5.02 14.24
N ILE A 4 -12.23 -4.06 13.66
CA ILE A 4 -11.10 -3.37 14.30
C ILE A 4 -11.57 -1.96 14.65
N ARG A 5 -11.90 -1.76 15.90
CA ARG A 5 -12.54 -0.52 16.39
C ARG A 5 -11.56 0.64 16.40
N SER A 6 -10.31 0.39 16.78
CA SER A 6 -9.25 1.42 16.85
C SER A 6 -8.94 2.06 15.49
N LYS A 7 -9.27 1.37 14.38
CA LYS A 7 -9.02 1.83 13.01
C LYS A 7 -10.30 2.11 12.23
N SER A 8 -11.48 1.89 12.83
CA SER A 8 -12.77 1.93 12.11
C SER A 8 -12.76 1.05 10.85
N GLN A 9 -12.26 -0.17 11.00
CA GLN A 9 -12.08 -1.13 9.91
C GLN A 9 -12.84 -2.42 10.18
N VAL A 10 -13.16 -3.11 9.09
CA VAL A 10 -13.62 -4.51 9.10
C VAL A 10 -12.73 -5.34 8.19
N ARG A 11 -12.48 -6.58 8.57
CA ARG A 11 -11.76 -7.55 7.73
C ARG A 11 -12.59 -8.81 7.59
N TYR A 12 -12.78 -9.26 6.37
CA TYR A 12 -13.42 -10.51 6.02
C TYR A 12 -12.40 -11.43 5.40
N PHE A 13 -12.34 -12.65 5.91
CA PHE A 13 -11.49 -13.71 5.37
C PHE A 13 -12.38 -14.70 4.66
N ILE A 14 -12.00 -15.08 3.44
CA ILE A 14 -12.69 -16.07 2.63
C ILE A 14 -11.88 -17.36 2.73
N GLY A 15 -12.49 -18.38 3.31
CA GLY A 15 -11.93 -19.73 3.31
C GLY A 15 -12.23 -20.42 1.99
N ASP A 16 -11.26 -21.09 1.41
CA ASP A 16 -11.48 -21.98 0.30
C ASP A 16 -11.62 -23.41 0.84
N ASP A 17 -12.81 -24.00 0.69
CA ASP A 17 -13.09 -25.34 1.18
C ASP A 17 -12.41 -26.46 0.37
N ASN A 18 -11.83 -26.14 -0.78
CA ASN A 18 -11.37 -27.16 -1.72
C ASN A 18 -9.86 -27.40 -1.75
N ASP A 19 -9.05 -26.57 -1.11
CA ASP A 19 -7.58 -26.74 -1.19
C ASP A 19 -6.86 -26.28 0.09
N PHE A 20 -7.17 -26.94 1.21
CA PHE A 20 -6.51 -26.65 2.48
C PHE A 20 -5.01 -26.95 2.52
N ALA A 21 -4.48 -27.57 1.47
CA ALA A 21 -3.11 -28.06 1.48
C ALA A 21 -2.13 -27.27 0.59
N SER A 22 -2.57 -26.39 -0.30
CA SER A 22 -1.66 -25.82 -1.31
C SER A 22 -1.73 -24.33 -1.61
N SER A 23 -2.75 -23.58 -1.18
CA SER A 23 -2.74 -22.14 -1.42
C SER A 23 -2.20 -21.37 -0.22
N SER A 24 -0.99 -20.84 -0.37
CA SER A 24 -0.40 -19.83 0.51
C SER A 24 -1.19 -18.52 0.52
N ASP A 25 -2.17 -18.37 -0.35
CA ASP A 25 -2.83 -17.12 -0.67
C ASP A 25 -4.22 -17.04 -0.04
N GLY A 26 -4.27 -16.69 1.25
CA GLY A 26 -5.51 -16.28 1.87
C GLY A 26 -6.09 -15.06 1.16
N VAL A 27 -7.38 -15.09 0.83
CA VAL A 27 -8.10 -14.00 0.18
C VAL A 27 -9.15 -13.43 1.13
N GLY A 28 -9.33 -12.12 1.08
CA GLY A 28 -10.32 -11.45 1.91
C GLY A 28 -10.56 -10.01 1.46
N PHE A 29 -11.32 -9.30 2.26
CA PHE A 29 -11.59 -7.88 2.07
C PHE A 29 -11.29 -7.11 3.33
N ILE A 30 -10.68 -5.94 3.18
CA ILE A 30 -10.53 -4.93 4.21
C ILE A 30 -11.45 -3.76 3.87
N GLY A 31 -12.30 -3.37 4.79
CA GLY A 31 -13.15 -2.18 4.66
C GLY A 31 -12.77 -1.15 5.70
N GLY A 32 -12.65 0.11 5.31
CA GLY A 32 -12.41 1.24 6.19
C GLY A 32 -13.51 2.29 6.07
N LEU A 33 -13.83 2.94 7.18
CA LEU A 33 -14.69 4.11 7.17
C LEU A 33 -13.86 5.34 6.79
N THR A 34 -14.30 6.03 5.75
CA THR A 34 -13.74 7.32 5.32
C THR A 34 -14.77 8.42 5.49
N ASP A 35 -14.33 9.58 5.96
CA ASP A 35 -15.10 10.80 5.97
C ASP A 35 -14.62 11.71 4.83
N SER A 36 -15.34 11.70 3.74
CA SER A 36 -15.08 12.59 2.62
C SER A 36 -16.20 13.63 2.53
N SER A 37 -15.86 14.87 2.78
CA SER A 37 -16.78 16.02 2.63
C SER A 37 -18.00 15.97 3.55
N GLY A 38 -17.89 15.39 4.75
CA GLY A 38 -18.99 15.26 5.70
C GLY A 38 -19.95 14.09 5.43
N ALA A 39 -19.62 13.24 4.47
CA ALA A 39 -20.32 11.98 4.23
C ALA A 39 -19.41 10.80 4.64
N ILE A 40 -19.92 9.98 5.56
CA ILE A 40 -19.24 8.74 5.96
C ILE A 40 -19.53 7.68 4.91
N SER A 41 -18.49 7.11 4.32
CA SER A 41 -18.58 6.03 3.35
C SER A 41 -17.61 4.89 3.70
N TRP A 42 -17.92 3.69 3.21
CA TRP A 42 -17.03 2.55 3.29
C TRP A 42 -16.20 2.47 2.01
N GLU A 43 -14.90 2.35 2.19
CA GLU A 43 -13.98 2.00 1.11
C GLU A 43 -13.46 0.58 1.35
N PHE A 44 -13.44 -0.22 0.29
CA PHE A 44 -13.02 -1.61 0.36
C PHE A 44 -11.78 -1.84 -0.48
N GLY A 45 -10.88 -2.65 0.04
CA GLY A 45 -9.71 -3.16 -0.65
C GLY A 45 -9.61 -4.67 -0.51
N GLU A 46 -8.81 -5.28 -1.35
CA GLU A 46 -8.48 -6.69 -1.27
C GLU A 46 -7.48 -6.93 -0.14
N LEU A 47 -7.63 -8.04 0.57
CA LEU A 47 -6.73 -8.49 1.63
C LEU A 47 -6.18 -9.84 1.22
N LEU A 48 -4.87 -9.90 0.98
CA LEU A 48 -4.17 -11.11 0.54
C LEU A 48 -3.18 -11.58 1.60
N GLY A 49 -2.86 -12.87 1.56
CA GLY A 49 -1.80 -13.46 2.37
C GLY A 49 -2.20 -13.86 3.80
N ILE A 50 -3.44 -13.68 4.21
CA ILE A 50 -3.92 -14.07 5.54
C ILE A 50 -4.93 -15.20 5.43
N ARG A 51 -4.54 -16.41 5.84
CA ARG A 51 -5.39 -17.60 5.92
C ARG A 51 -5.99 -17.72 7.31
N ALA A 52 -7.17 -17.15 7.51
CA ALA A 52 -7.82 -17.18 8.81
C ALA A 52 -9.01 -18.13 8.84
N SER A 53 -8.95 -19.16 9.70
CA SER A 53 -10.07 -20.05 10.02
C SER A 53 -11.04 -19.40 11.01
N CYS A 54 -10.51 -18.68 11.97
CA CYS A 54 -11.26 -17.91 12.97
C CYS A 54 -10.53 -16.60 13.29
N CYS A 55 -11.26 -15.63 13.78
CA CYS A 55 -10.67 -14.33 14.13
C CYS A 55 -11.46 -13.66 15.25
N THR A 56 -10.77 -12.85 16.02
CA THR A 56 -11.36 -12.04 17.10
C THR A 56 -10.56 -10.76 17.30
N SER A 57 -11.21 -9.74 17.86
CA SER A 57 -10.54 -8.56 18.38
C SER A 57 -11.13 -8.17 19.72
N ASP A 58 -10.28 -7.79 20.65
CA ASP A 58 -10.69 -7.23 21.92
C ASP A 58 -9.59 -6.34 22.50
N TYR A 59 -9.96 -5.53 23.49
CA TYR A 59 -9.02 -4.63 24.15
C TYR A 59 -8.31 -5.31 25.31
N VAL A 60 -6.98 -5.22 25.29
CA VAL A 60 -6.12 -5.54 26.44
C VAL A 60 -5.58 -4.23 26.98
N GLY A 61 -6.18 -3.73 28.04
CA GLY A 61 -5.93 -2.38 28.53
C GLY A 61 -6.41 -1.32 27.51
N THR A 62 -5.51 -0.52 26.98
CA THR A 62 -5.80 0.51 25.98
C THR A 62 -5.48 0.07 24.54
N THR A 63 -4.92 -1.11 24.35
CA THR A 63 -4.49 -1.62 23.05
C THR A 63 -5.47 -2.66 22.55
N GLU A 64 -5.99 -2.50 21.35
CA GLU A 64 -6.79 -3.51 20.69
C GLU A 64 -5.88 -4.60 20.14
N LEU A 65 -6.14 -5.83 20.59
CA LEU A 65 -5.46 -7.03 20.14
C LEU A 65 -6.33 -7.73 19.10
N ILE A 66 -5.79 -7.97 17.92
CA ILE A 66 -6.46 -8.63 16.81
C ILE A 66 -5.78 -9.97 16.60
N LEU A 67 -6.52 -11.04 16.76
CA LEU A 67 -6.00 -12.40 16.62
C LEU A 67 -6.72 -13.13 15.50
N HIS A 68 -6.01 -14.01 14.83
CA HIS A 68 -6.61 -15.01 13.96
C HIS A 68 -5.94 -16.37 14.16
N GLY A 69 -6.74 -17.42 14.03
CA GLY A 69 -6.26 -18.79 13.95
C GLY A 69 -6.12 -19.20 12.49
N ASP A 70 -5.05 -19.90 12.19
CA ASP A 70 -4.83 -20.53 10.89
C ASP A 70 -5.41 -21.96 10.87
N TYR A 71 -5.46 -22.57 9.69
CA TYR A 71 -5.85 -23.97 9.50
C TYR A 71 -4.78 -24.96 9.97
N ASP A 72 -3.56 -24.51 10.18
CA ASP A 72 -2.43 -25.31 10.69
C ASP A 72 -2.37 -25.36 12.22
N GLY A 73 -3.38 -24.80 12.90
CA GLY A 73 -3.47 -24.81 14.37
C GLY A 73 -2.64 -23.75 15.07
N ARG A 74 -2.14 -22.77 14.34
CA ARG A 74 -1.39 -21.63 14.87
C ARG A 74 -2.32 -20.45 15.15
N VAL A 75 -1.92 -19.60 16.09
CA VAL A 75 -2.60 -18.32 16.38
C VAL A 75 -1.64 -17.18 16.17
N TYR A 76 -2.05 -16.22 15.37
CA TYR A 76 -1.26 -15.05 15.02
C TYR A 76 -1.88 -13.77 15.56
N ALA A 77 -1.00 -12.86 16.01
CA ALA A 77 -1.39 -11.48 16.29
C ALA A 77 -1.22 -10.64 15.02
N GLN A 78 -2.32 -10.09 14.53
CA GLN A 78 -2.27 -9.15 13.42
C GLN A 78 -1.72 -7.78 13.87
N GLU A 79 -1.26 -6.98 12.94
CA GLU A 79 -0.68 -5.65 13.22
C GLU A 79 0.56 -5.69 14.13
N SER A 80 1.24 -6.81 14.17
CA SER A 80 2.44 -7.02 14.99
C SER A 80 3.61 -7.43 14.09
N GLY A 81 4.69 -6.63 14.10
CA GLY A 81 5.84 -6.88 13.23
C GLY A 81 5.69 -6.32 11.81
N THR A 82 6.60 -6.73 10.93
CA THR A 82 6.72 -6.27 9.54
C THR A 82 6.75 -7.41 8.53
N SER A 83 6.38 -8.62 8.92
CA SER A 83 6.34 -9.81 8.06
C SER A 83 5.14 -10.67 8.39
N PHE A 84 4.77 -11.56 7.47
CA PHE A 84 3.84 -12.65 7.73
C PHE A 84 4.60 -13.89 8.19
N ASP A 85 4.89 -13.99 9.50
CA ASP A 85 5.67 -15.07 10.11
C ASP A 85 7.04 -15.31 9.43
N GLY A 86 7.68 -14.23 9.01
CA GLY A 86 8.96 -14.26 8.29
C GLY A 86 8.83 -14.08 6.78
N ASP A 87 7.67 -14.28 6.21
CA ASP A 87 7.39 -14.08 4.79
C ASP A 87 7.17 -12.60 4.46
N ASP A 88 7.45 -12.24 3.22
CA ASP A 88 7.31 -10.88 2.71
C ASP A 88 5.84 -10.42 2.67
N ILE A 89 5.62 -9.18 3.05
CA ILE A 89 4.33 -8.52 2.85
C ILE A 89 4.36 -7.81 1.50
N ILE A 90 3.42 -8.15 0.62
CA ILE A 90 3.24 -7.48 -0.66
C ILE A 90 2.07 -6.50 -0.51
N ALA A 91 2.34 -5.22 -0.76
CA ALA A 91 1.29 -4.21 -0.79
C ALA A 91 1.26 -3.53 -2.17
N VAL A 92 0.08 -3.46 -2.75
CA VAL A 92 -0.14 -2.85 -4.07
C VAL A 92 -1.19 -1.75 -3.94
N TYR A 93 -0.87 -0.58 -4.47
CA TYR A 93 -1.81 0.51 -4.59
C TYR A 93 -1.78 1.05 -6.02
N SER A 94 -2.94 1.07 -6.69
CA SER A 94 -3.08 1.62 -8.04
C SER A 94 -4.08 2.77 -8.03
N THR A 95 -3.72 3.88 -8.66
CA THR A 95 -4.68 4.95 -8.91
C THR A 95 -5.66 4.51 -10.00
N PRO A 96 -6.85 5.11 -10.11
CA PRO A 96 -7.62 4.99 -11.34
C PRO A 96 -6.85 5.60 -12.52
N TYR A 97 -7.29 5.31 -13.75
CA TYR A 97 -6.80 6.03 -14.92
C TYR A 97 -7.28 7.47 -14.89
N LEU A 98 -6.34 8.40 -14.83
CA LEU A 98 -6.58 9.84 -14.71
C LEU A 98 -6.39 10.50 -16.07
N ASP A 99 -7.43 11.18 -16.54
CA ASP A 99 -7.40 11.98 -17.76
C ASP A 99 -7.12 13.47 -17.50
N PHE A 100 -7.04 13.86 -16.23
CA PHE A 100 -6.80 15.23 -15.75
C PHE A 100 -7.81 16.26 -16.31
N GLY A 101 -9.04 15.81 -16.62
CA GLY A 101 -10.13 16.63 -17.12
C GLY A 101 -10.08 16.95 -18.62
N GLU A 102 -9.12 16.41 -19.35
CA GLU A 102 -8.91 16.67 -20.78
C GLU A 102 -8.73 15.35 -21.54
N THR A 103 -9.82 14.70 -21.88
CA THR A 103 -9.80 13.36 -22.51
C THR A 103 -9.21 13.34 -23.92
N GLU A 104 -9.33 14.45 -24.67
CA GLU A 104 -8.87 14.54 -26.06
C GLU A 104 -7.41 15.01 -26.20
N GLN A 105 -6.79 15.39 -25.09
CA GLN A 105 -5.43 15.88 -25.10
C GLN A 105 -4.46 14.85 -24.54
N ARG A 106 -3.41 14.56 -25.30
CA ARG A 106 -2.31 13.72 -24.85
C ARG A 106 -1.45 14.43 -23.81
N LYS A 107 -1.12 13.77 -22.70
CA LYS A 107 -0.26 14.28 -21.63
C LYS A 107 1.07 13.58 -21.65
N ILE A 108 2.14 14.34 -21.51
CA ILE A 108 3.48 13.82 -21.32
C ILE A 108 3.78 13.95 -19.84
N ILE A 109 3.79 12.83 -19.12
CA ILE A 109 4.11 12.83 -17.70
C ILE A 109 5.61 13.00 -17.53
N ARG A 110 6.02 13.97 -16.71
CA ARG A 110 7.43 14.30 -16.47
C ARG A 110 7.91 13.82 -15.13
N LYS A 111 7.09 14.02 -14.10
CA LYS A 111 7.42 13.66 -12.73
C LYS A 111 6.19 13.22 -11.98
N ILE A 112 6.41 12.33 -11.03
CA ILE A 112 5.43 11.98 -10.01
C ILE A 112 6.06 12.26 -8.66
N ASN A 113 5.41 13.13 -7.89
CA ASN A 113 5.78 13.46 -6.54
C ASN A 113 4.84 12.69 -5.60
N THR A 114 5.40 11.76 -4.84
CA THR A 114 4.64 10.95 -3.88
C THR A 114 4.91 11.47 -2.47
N PHE A 115 3.85 11.85 -1.77
CA PHE A 115 3.90 12.29 -0.38
C PHE A 115 3.70 11.07 0.50
N ILE A 116 4.73 10.68 1.25
CA ILE A 116 4.74 9.46 2.04
C ILE A 116 5.08 9.79 3.48
N ARG A 117 4.30 9.25 4.40
CA ARG A 117 4.66 9.16 5.81
C ARG A 117 5.12 7.73 6.07
N ALA A 118 6.43 7.54 6.12
CA ALA A 118 7.02 6.24 6.45
C ALA A 118 7.37 6.16 7.94
N GLU A 119 7.22 4.99 8.53
CA GLU A 119 7.61 4.70 9.92
C GLU A 119 9.08 4.26 10.04
N GLY A 120 9.74 4.01 8.91
CA GLY A 120 11.12 3.61 8.82
C GLY A 120 11.62 3.58 7.38
N PRO A 121 12.76 2.91 7.11
CA PRO A 121 13.26 2.74 5.75
C PRO A 121 12.21 2.08 4.86
N LEU A 122 12.00 2.64 3.68
CA LEU A 122 11.02 2.17 2.70
C LEU A 122 11.66 2.09 1.33
N GLU A 123 11.45 0.99 0.65
CA GLU A 123 11.68 0.85 -0.78
C GLU A 123 10.38 0.45 -1.47
N MET A 124 10.00 1.22 -2.48
CA MET A 124 8.76 1.06 -3.20
C MET A 124 9.02 1.15 -4.70
N LEU A 125 8.37 0.32 -5.46
CA LEU A 125 8.41 0.34 -6.91
C LEU A 125 7.21 1.13 -7.45
N LEU A 126 7.49 2.09 -8.31
CA LEU A 126 6.49 2.86 -9.04
C LEU A 126 6.49 2.41 -10.50
N SER A 127 5.35 1.98 -11.01
CA SER A 127 5.11 1.78 -12.43
C SER A 127 4.02 2.72 -12.92
N VAL A 128 4.13 3.11 -14.19
CA VAL A 128 3.15 4.02 -14.82
C VAL A 128 2.65 3.38 -16.09
N THR A 129 1.34 3.26 -16.21
CA THR A 129 0.68 2.73 -17.42
C THR A 129 -0.15 3.82 -18.07
N TYR A 130 -0.25 3.75 -19.39
CA TYR A 130 -0.94 4.71 -20.22
C TYR A 130 -2.05 4.04 -21.01
N ASP A 131 -3.12 4.79 -21.29
CA ASP A 131 -4.18 4.41 -22.22
C ASP A 131 -4.75 3.01 -21.95
N TRP A 132 -5.07 2.74 -20.66
CA TRP A 132 -5.63 1.46 -20.17
C TRP A 132 -4.75 0.22 -20.45
N GLY A 133 -3.43 0.44 -20.53
CA GLY A 133 -2.50 -0.67 -20.75
C GLY A 133 -2.54 -1.22 -22.17
N ASP A 134 -2.83 -0.38 -23.17
CA ASP A 134 -2.80 -0.78 -24.57
C ASP A 134 -1.45 -1.41 -24.90
N SER A 135 -1.48 -2.63 -25.41
CA SER A 135 -0.30 -3.42 -25.78
C SER A 135 0.55 -2.78 -26.89
N ASN A 136 -0.02 -1.84 -27.63
CA ASN A 136 0.69 -1.05 -28.65
C ASN A 136 1.45 0.15 -28.06
N THR A 137 1.24 0.47 -26.78
CA THR A 137 1.96 1.50 -26.07
C THR A 137 3.07 0.86 -25.25
N ALA A 138 4.32 1.27 -25.47
CA ALA A 138 5.44 0.76 -24.70
C ALA A 138 5.22 1.02 -23.21
N ALA A 139 5.22 -0.04 -22.40
CA ALA A 139 5.16 0.08 -20.95
C ALA A 139 6.43 0.79 -20.46
N PRO A 140 6.31 1.87 -19.70
CA PRO A 140 7.46 2.52 -19.12
C PRO A 140 8.16 1.62 -18.11
N ASN A 141 9.44 1.91 -17.86
CA ASN A 141 10.21 1.19 -16.85
C ASN A 141 9.60 1.37 -15.46
N THR A 142 9.84 0.41 -14.60
CA THR A 142 9.57 0.53 -13.17
C THR A 142 10.64 1.44 -12.53
N TYR A 143 10.19 2.35 -11.67
CA TYR A 143 11.05 3.30 -10.98
C TYR A 143 11.12 2.94 -9.50
N THR A 144 12.34 2.78 -8.98
CA THR A 144 12.53 2.57 -7.54
C THR A 144 12.41 3.89 -6.80
N GLN A 145 11.52 3.92 -5.83
CA GLN A 145 11.37 5.02 -4.87
C GLN A 145 11.91 4.56 -3.52
N SER A 146 12.96 5.18 -3.04
CA SER A 146 13.51 4.86 -1.73
C SER A 146 13.48 6.08 -0.81
N SER A 147 13.07 5.88 0.42
CA SER A 147 13.18 6.85 1.50
C SER A 147 14.37 6.51 2.39
N SER A 148 15.57 6.60 1.87
CA SER A 148 16.76 6.52 2.71
C SER A 148 16.83 7.73 3.62
N GLY A 149 16.64 7.52 4.91
CA GLY A 149 16.64 8.59 5.92
C GLY A 149 15.26 9.14 6.25
N ALA A 150 14.19 8.40 5.99
CA ALA A 150 12.90 8.72 6.59
C ALA A 150 13.04 8.82 8.11
N PRO A 151 12.46 9.86 8.75
CA PRO A 151 12.52 9.99 10.20
C PRO A 151 11.84 8.76 10.80
N THR A 152 12.61 7.96 11.49
CA THR A 152 12.08 6.82 12.22
C THR A 152 11.33 7.35 13.43
N ILE A 153 10.09 6.95 13.58
CA ILE A 153 9.31 7.25 14.79
C ILE A 153 9.95 6.46 15.94
N PHE A 154 10.28 7.14 17.02
CA PHE A 154 10.75 6.49 18.24
C PHE A 154 9.70 5.45 18.66
N SER A 155 10.10 4.19 18.84
CA SER A 155 9.17 3.08 19.09
C SER A 155 8.31 2.62 17.88
N GLY A 156 8.70 2.95 16.65
CA GLY A 156 8.10 2.37 15.45
C GLY A 156 8.18 0.83 15.46
N ARG A 157 7.13 0.17 14.98
CA ARG A 157 7.06 -1.30 14.95
C ARG A 157 8.19 -1.87 14.08
N GLY A 158 8.88 -2.88 14.60
CA GLY A 158 9.96 -3.57 13.89
C GLY A 158 11.30 -2.83 13.81
N ILE A 159 11.46 -1.70 14.50
CA ILE A 159 12.70 -0.94 14.51
C ILE A 159 13.36 -1.02 15.87
N ASN A 160 14.53 -1.64 15.91
CA ASN A 160 15.35 -1.71 17.10
C ASN A 160 16.26 -0.48 17.21
N TYR A 161 16.46 0.02 18.42
CA TYR A 161 17.45 1.07 18.68
C TYR A 161 18.85 0.60 18.25
N GLY A 162 19.51 1.40 17.40
CA GLY A 162 20.82 1.04 16.86
C GLY A 162 20.79 0.16 15.60
N ALA A 163 19.62 -0.09 15.01
CA ALA A 163 19.53 -0.80 13.74
C ALA A 163 20.29 -0.07 12.62
N THR A 164 20.96 -0.82 11.77
CA THR A 164 21.71 -0.29 10.63
C THR A 164 20.75 0.42 9.67
N ASN A 165 21.13 1.58 9.17
CA ASN A 165 20.34 2.43 8.26
C ASN A 165 19.10 3.12 8.87
N VAL A 166 18.94 3.09 10.18
CA VAL A 166 17.90 3.83 10.89
C VAL A 166 18.48 5.13 11.42
N ILE A 167 17.96 6.26 10.95
CA ILE A 167 18.36 7.59 11.42
C ILE A 167 17.23 8.19 12.24
N TYR A 168 17.46 8.38 13.52
CA TYR A 168 16.54 9.12 14.39
C TYR A 168 16.66 10.61 14.09
N GLY A 169 15.54 11.24 13.71
CA GLY A 169 15.52 12.66 13.34
C GLY A 169 16.04 12.98 11.95
N GLY A 170 15.96 12.03 11.02
CA GLY A 170 16.34 12.20 9.62
C GLY A 170 15.48 13.26 8.89
N SER A 171 15.80 13.49 7.63
CA SER A 171 15.15 14.52 6.79
C SER A 171 13.64 14.37 6.76
N THR A 172 12.95 15.42 7.13
CA THR A 172 11.49 15.54 7.14
C THR A 172 10.91 15.78 5.73
N LYS A 173 11.62 15.45 4.65
CA LYS A 173 11.02 15.56 3.31
C LYS A 173 10.14 14.33 3.05
N PRO A 174 8.83 14.42 3.29
CA PRO A 174 7.90 13.32 3.04
C PRO A 174 7.57 13.17 1.55
N ILE A 175 8.45 13.68 0.67
CA ILE A 175 8.21 13.75 -0.77
C ILE A 175 9.29 12.98 -1.49
N ILE A 176 8.88 11.95 -2.22
CA ILE A 176 9.75 11.23 -3.15
C ILE A 176 9.37 11.65 -4.57
N THR A 177 10.33 12.16 -5.31
CA THR A 177 10.15 12.60 -6.68
C THR A 177 10.75 11.58 -7.63
N SER A 178 9.94 11.07 -8.56
CA SER A 178 10.39 10.20 -9.64
C SER A 178 10.24 10.91 -11.00
N SER A 179 11.31 10.97 -11.78
CA SER A 179 11.23 11.38 -13.16
C SER A 179 10.73 10.23 -14.00
N VAL A 180 9.60 10.43 -14.65
CA VAL A 180 8.87 9.39 -15.38
C VAL A 180 8.89 9.67 -16.86
N GLN A 181 8.92 8.63 -17.68
CA GLN A 181 8.85 8.72 -19.13
C GLN A 181 7.52 8.19 -19.64
N GLY A 182 7.07 8.75 -20.74
CA GLY A 182 5.88 8.28 -21.44
C GLY A 182 4.81 9.35 -21.60
N SER A 183 3.80 9.00 -22.36
CA SER A 183 2.68 9.89 -22.66
C SER A 183 1.43 9.08 -23.01
N GLY A 184 0.28 9.59 -22.63
CA GLY A 184 -1.01 9.01 -22.94
C GLY A 184 -2.14 10.02 -22.78
N PHE A 185 -3.34 9.60 -23.13
CA PHE A 185 -4.57 10.35 -22.89
C PHE A 185 -5.04 10.15 -21.43
N ALA A 186 -4.84 8.94 -20.90
CA ALA A 186 -5.07 8.60 -19.51
C ALA A 186 -3.82 7.94 -18.92
N THR A 187 -3.61 8.12 -17.62
CA THR A 187 -2.41 7.65 -16.91
C THR A 187 -2.81 7.01 -15.58
N GLN A 188 -2.24 5.86 -15.29
CA GLN A 188 -2.37 5.18 -14.01
C GLN A 188 -0.98 5.03 -13.38
N ALA A 189 -0.87 5.30 -12.10
CA ALA A 189 0.33 5.00 -11.31
C ALA A 189 0.05 3.82 -10.38
N THR A 190 0.94 2.84 -10.38
CA THR A 190 0.88 1.67 -9.49
C THR A 190 2.12 1.65 -8.61
N PHE A 191 1.91 1.53 -7.33
CA PHE A 191 2.93 1.46 -6.30
C PHE A 191 2.93 0.05 -5.72
N VAL A 192 4.09 -0.57 -5.68
CA VAL A 192 4.27 -1.94 -5.15
C VAL A 192 5.39 -1.93 -4.13
N THR A 193 5.12 -2.46 -2.96
CA THR A 193 6.16 -2.78 -1.97
C THR A 193 6.20 -4.28 -1.76
N VAL A 194 7.39 -4.82 -1.67
CA VAL A 194 7.64 -6.25 -1.40
C VAL A 194 8.69 -6.32 -0.31
N GLY A 195 8.47 -7.17 0.68
CA GLY A 195 9.44 -7.44 1.72
C GLY A 195 8.97 -7.05 3.12
N THR A 196 9.91 -7.04 4.05
CA THR A 196 9.69 -6.73 5.47
C THR A 196 9.86 -5.23 5.75
N ASN A 197 9.33 -4.39 4.87
CA ASN A 197 9.42 -2.94 4.99
C ASN A 197 8.63 -2.42 6.19
N SER A 198 9.09 -1.29 6.72
CA SER A 198 8.33 -0.58 7.75
C SER A 198 6.98 -0.09 7.22
N GLY A 199 6.01 0.08 8.12
CA GLY A 199 4.70 0.66 7.77
C GLY A 199 4.84 2.04 7.13
N TYR A 200 3.93 2.37 6.22
CA TYR A 200 3.88 3.67 5.56
C TYR A 200 2.46 4.08 5.19
N THR A 201 2.28 5.36 4.96
CA THR A 201 1.02 5.92 4.47
C THR A 201 1.30 6.82 3.27
N ILE A 202 0.65 6.58 2.15
CA ILE A 202 0.63 7.51 1.01
C ILE A 202 -0.39 8.60 1.32
N GLN A 203 0.09 9.83 1.47
CA GLN A 203 -0.75 10.99 1.82
C GLN A 203 -1.26 11.72 0.58
N GLY A 204 -0.54 11.62 -0.54
CA GLY A 204 -0.91 12.26 -1.78
C GLY A 204 0.04 11.95 -2.91
N ILE A 205 -0.46 12.11 -4.13
CA ILE A 205 0.29 11.90 -5.35
C ILE A 205 0.05 13.11 -6.26
N VAL A 206 1.13 13.73 -6.73
CA VAL A 206 1.07 14.87 -7.65
C VAL A 206 1.76 14.50 -8.94
N PHE A 207 1.04 14.63 -10.05
CA PHE A 207 1.53 14.41 -11.39
C PHE A 207 1.94 15.75 -12.02
N GLU A 208 3.19 15.87 -12.42
CA GLU A 208 3.68 16.97 -13.23
C GLU A 208 3.68 16.54 -14.70
N PHE A 209 2.86 17.17 -15.50
CA PHE A 209 2.74 16.84 -16.92
C PHE A 209 2.74 18.08 -17.80
N SER A 210 3.05 17.89 -19.07
CA SER A 210 2.88 18.90 -20.10
C SER A 210 1.88 18.40 -21.14
N ALA A 211 1.09 19.34 -21.65
CA ALA A 211 0.17 19.06 -22.74
C ALA A 211 0.94 18.62 -23.99
N GLY A 212 0.57 17.49 -24.55
CA GLY A 212 0.99 17.03 -25.86
C GLY A 212 0.10 17.63 -26.96
N GLY A 213 0.49 17.41 -28.22
CA GLY A 213 -0.35 17.84 -29.34
C GLY A 213 -1.71 17.13 -29.35
N ARG A 214 -2.73 17.84 -29.79
CA ARG A 214 -4.00 17.21 -30.21
C ARG A 214 -3.73 16.38 -31.47
N ARG A 215 -4.39 15.23 -31.55
CA ARG A 215 -4.52 14.52 -32.83
C ARG A 215 -5.57 15.18 -33.68
#